data_226397265890d69cb21f71649d44ee08
#
_entry.id   226397265890d69cb21f71649d44ee08
#
_cell.length_a   1.000
_cell.length_b   1.000
_cell.length_c   1.000
_cell.angle_alpha   90.00
_cell.angle_beta   90.00
_cell.angle_gamma   90.00
#
_symmetry.space_group_name_H-M   'P 1'
#
loop_
_entity.id
_entity.type
_entity.pdbx_description
1 polymer ?
#
loop_
_entity_poly.entity_id
_entity_poly.type
_entity_poly.pdbx_seq_one_letter_code
_entity_poly.pdbx_strand_id
1 'polypeptide(L)'
;ICSLCAHLTLNRDFKTLKEADPNAYRIVATRIRDMHRVMEEYADFIYTIMTTSVVPHSVAMFTEATRRAGVVSDTDSTIFTVQNWVKWYTGEISINRTANAVRNVTIFFASQSIIHVLAMMSANMGVVREQLHQLAMKNEFAFPVFGLTSMAKHYFALQAEREGLVYDVPKMEIKGVGMKNSKAPARVSKASKDFVKRAMNQILHGGKVDIIPELKKIGDLEREIFQQLKEGKSELLSKMEIKPADNYPNPNKISTPYGYHMFWEAVFAPKYGHAPEPTYRGIKVSLDAGKASSYRDWVAQIEDAGIRERLRLWLIEHRKIGITTMVVPEQVADRIGIPQELVLGMNLRKLVYTTMSTFYLELEPFGFYFLNQNLTRLVSDHY
;
A
#
# COMPACT_ATOMS: atom_id res chain seq x y z
N ILE A 1 13.16 26.48 20.59
CA ILE A 1 12.04 26.51 21.55
C ILE A 1 10.73 26.81 20.85
N CYS A 2 10.63 27.90 20.06
CA CYS A 2 9.38 28.20 19.33
C CYS A 2 8.88 27.01 18.46
N SER A 3 9.77 26.36 17.76
CA SER A 3 9.41 25.17 16.94
C SER A 3 8.94 23.99 17.78
N LEU A 4 9.55 23.76 18.96
CA LEU A 4 9.11 22.74 19.91
C LEU A 4 7.74 23.03 20.50
N CYS A 5 7.39 24.30 20.63
CA CYS A 5 6.17 24.72 21.31
C CYS A 5 5.02 25.01 20.33
N ALA A 6 5.28 25.05 19.04
CA ALA A 6 4.26 25.32 18.04
C ALA A 6 3.05 24.38 18.13
N HIS A 7 3.29 23.10 18.38
CA HIS A 7 2.23 22.12 18.57
C HIS A 7 1.52 22.24 19.93
N LEU A 8 2.19 22.73 20.97
CA LEU A 8 1.56 22.99 22.26
C LEU A 8 0.59 24.18 22.20
N THR A 9 0.85 25.10 21.30
CA THR A 9 -0.02 26.26 21.05
C THR A 9 -1.09 26.00 20.00
N LEU A 10 -1.13 24.80 19.42
CA LEU A 10 -2.01 24.44 18.30
C LEU A 10 -1.89 25.43 17.13
N ASN A 11 -0.65 25.82 16.80
CA ASN A 11 -0.32 26.82 15.78
C ASN A 11 -0.91 28.22 16.01
N ARG A 12 -1.34 28.52 17.23
CA ARG A 12 -1.77 29.87 17.63
C ARG A 12 -0.56 30.68 18.13
N ASP A 13 -0.55 31.96 17.88
CA ASP A 13 0.41 32.85 18.55
C ASP A 13 0.08 33.03 20.03
N PHE A 14 1.07 33.41 20.83
CA PHE A 14 0.90 33.55 22.28
C PHE A 14 -0.11 34.60 22.71
N LYS A 15 -0.28 35.66 21.93
CA LYS A 15 -1.26 36.70 22.21
C LYS A 15 -2.67 36.16 22.06
N THR A 16 -2.95 35.53 20.92
CA THR A 16 -4.23 34.88 20.64
C THR A 16 -4.55 33.80 21.68
N LEU A 17 -3.56 32.98 22.08
CA LEU A 17 -3.78 31.95 23.10
C LEU A 17 -4.10 32.59 24.46
N LYS A 18 -3.39 33.66 24.85
CA LYS A 18 -3.62 34.35 26.11
C LYS A 18 -4.99 35.02 26.20
N GLU A 19 -5.47 35.57 25.08
CA GLU A 19 -6.79 36.21 24.99
C GLU A 19 -7.91 35.15 24.99
N ALA A 20 -7.73 34.02 24.30
CA ALA A 20 -8.75 32.98 24.16
C ALA A 20 -8.83 32.06 25.39
N ASP A 21 -7.70 31.68 25.99
CA ASP A 21 -7.61 30.80 27.15
C ASP A 21 -6.38 31.15 28.03
N PRO A 22 -6.54 32.04 29.03
CA PRO A 22 -5.48 32.42 29.94
C PRO A 22 -4.88 31.27 30.75
N ASN A 23 -5.65 30.22 31.05
CA ASN A 23 -5.16 29.06 31.79
C ASN A 23 -4.25 28.18 30.89
N ALA A 24 -4.70 27.88 29.67
CA ALA A 24 -3.87 27.17 28.70
C ALA A 24 -2.58 27.95 28.39
N TYR A 25 -2.67 29.25 28.21
CA TYR A 25 -1.50 30.12 28.07
C TYR A 25 -0.50 29.95 29.22
N ARG A 26 -0.97 30.03 30.49
CA ARG A 26 -0.11 29.88 31.67
C ARG A 26 0.58 28.52 31.72
N ILE A 27 -0.16 27.45 31.42
CA ILE A 27 0.39 26.09 31.36
C ILE A 27 1.46 26.01 30.29
N VAL A 28 1.17 26.46 29.07
CA VAL A 28 2.12 26.45 27.95
C VAL A 28 3.35 27.29 28.25
N ALA A 29 3.18 28.51 28.77
CA ALA A 29 4.29 29.41 29.15
C ALA A 29 5.19 28.76 30.22
N THR A 30 4.59 28.07 31.21
CA THR A 30 5.35 27.34 32.23
C THR A 30 6.17 26.20 31.60
N ARG A 31 5.56 25.41 30.72
CA ARG A 31 6.25 24.33 30.03
C ARG A 31 7.39 24.83 29.14
N ILE A 32 7.19 25.94 28.44
CA ILE A 32 8.24 26.56 27.63
C ILE A 32 9.42 26.97 28.50
N ARG A 33 9.15 27.59 29.64
CA ARG A 33 10.20 27.98 30.60
C ARG A 33 10.95 26.79 31.16
N ASP A 34 10.23 25.69 31.52
CA ASP A 34 10.84 24.46 31.99
C ASP A 34 11.72 23.84 30.91
N MET A 35 11.27 23.80 29.67
CA MET A 35 12.06 23.34 28.51
C MET A 35 13.30 24.23 28.30
N HIS A 36 13.18 25.53 28.40
CA HIS A 36 14.31 26.44 28.26
C HIS A 36 15.37 26.13 29.32
N ARG A 37 14.97 25.94 30.57
CA ARG A 37 15.88 25.58 31.65
C ARG A 37 16.60 24.24 31.37
N VAL A 38 15.89 23.21 30.91
CA VAL A 38 16.49 21.92 30.55
C VAL A 38 17.46 22.07 29.38
N MET A 39 17.11 22.91 28.37
CA MET A 39 18.01 23.16 27.23
C MET A 39 19.28 23.92 27.66
N GLU A 40 19.20 24.81 28.64
CA GLU A 40 20.36 25.47 29.21
C GLU A 40 21.22 24.48 30.02
N GLU A 41 20.60 23.63 30.83
CA GLU A 41 21.29 22.60 31.63
C GLU A 41 22.07 21.61 30.75
N TYR A 42 21.54 21.26 29.58
CA TYR A 42 22.16 20.35 28.63
C TYR A 42 22.74 21.07 27.39
N ALA A 43 23.07 22.33 27.49
CA ALA A 43 23.49 23.18 26.37
C ALA A 43 24.68 22.59 25.61
N ASP A 44 25.71 22.12 26.30
CA ASP A 44 26.91 21.58 25.71
C ASP A 44 26.63 20.27 24.90
N PHE A 45 25.78 19.40 25.44
CA PHE A 45 25.34 18.21 24.76
C PHE A 45 24.53 18.53 23.49
N ILE A 46 23.57 19.46 23.62
CA ILE A 46 22.74 19.90 22.50
C ILE A 46 23.61 20.60 21.44
N TYR A 47 24.55 21.44 21.85
CA TYR A 47 25.49 22.13 20.98
C TYR A 47 26.33 21.11 20.19
N THR A 48 26.91 20.14 20.86
CA THR A 48 27.75 19.11 20.22
C THR A 48 26.99 18.31 19.16
N ILE A 49 25.74 17.94 19.41
CA ILE A 49 24.91 17.18 18.46
C ILE A 49 24.47 18.03 17.28
N MET A 50 24.05 19.29 17.51
CA MET A 50 23.37 20.11 16.51
C MET A 50 24.27 21.09 15.76
N THR A 51 25.51 21.29 16.23
CA THR A 51 26.42 22.28 15.63
C THR A 51 27.72 21.64 15.14
N THR A 52 27.84 20.32 15.14
CA THR A 52 29.03 19.66 14.57
C THR A 52 29.25 20.09 13.13
N SER A 53 30.50 20.44 12.79
CA SER A 53 30.90 20.76 11.43
C SER A 53 31.34 19.52 10.64
N VAL A 54 31.37 18.36 11.27
CA VAL A 54 31.79 17.13 10.64
C VAL A 54 30.60 16.49 9.92
N VAL A 55 30.58 16.57 8.60
CA VAL A 55 29.62 15.89 7.76
C VAL A 55 30.33 14.67 7.15
N PRO A 56 29.86 13.47 7.36
CA PRO A 56 30.46 12.27 6.77
C PRO A 56 30.36 12.32 5.24
N HIS A 57 31.46 12.04 4.55
CA HIS A 57 31.50 12.03 3.08
C HIS A 57 30.61 10.93 2.50
N SER A 58 30.43 9.83 3.20
CA SER A 58 29.64 8.68 2.76
C SER A 58 29.12 7.87 3.94
N VAL A 59 27.92 7.31 3.78
CA VAL A 59 27.35 6.33 4.71
C VAL A 59 28.25 5.08 4.84
N ALA A 60 29.06 4.79 3.83
CA ALA A 60 30.02 3.69 3.85
C ALA A 60 31.12 3.88 4.90
N MET A 61 31.38 5.10 5.35
CA MET A 61 32.32 5.38 6.44
C MET A 61 31.78 5.01 7.83
N PHE A 62 30.48 4.75 7.94
CA PHE A 62 29.86 4.25 9.16
C PHE A 62 29.71 2.73 9.11
N THR A 63 30.81 2.02 9.20
CA THR A 63 30.79 0.54 9.16
C THR A 63 29.94 -0.07 10.28
N GLU A 64 29.82 0.63 11.41
CA GLU A 64 29.03 0.19 12.57
C GLU A 64 27.66 0.85 12.67
N ALA A 65 27.27 1.72 11.72
CA ALA A 65 25.99 2.38 11.74
C ALA A 65 24.85 1.38 11.59
N THR A 66 24.03 1.27 12.59
CA THR A 66 22.84 0.41 12.57
C THR A 66 21.73 1.09 11.76
N ARG A 67 21.47 0.60 10.56
CA ARG A 67 20.41 1.12 9.66
C ARG A 67 19.01 0.60 9.99
N ARG A 68 18.76 0.23 11.26
CA ARG A 68 17.50 -0.41 11.67
C ARG A 68 16.36 0.55 11.96
N ALA A 69 16.61 1.85 11.99
CA ALA A 69 15.58 2.85 12.29
C ALA A 69 14.76 3.27 11.06
N GLY A 70 15.39 3.38 9.88
CA GLY A 70 14.70 3.73 8.65
C GLY A 70 13.82 2.57 8.17
N VAL A 71 12.54 2.86 7.90
CA VAL A 71 11.54 1.87 7.49
C VAL A 71 11.16 2.09 6.03
N VAL A 72 10.84 3.33 5.65
CA VAL A 72 10.53 3.73 4.28
C VAL A 72 11.18 5.06 4.01
N SER A 73 11.82 5.22 2.86
CA SER A 73 12.36 6.49 2.38
C SER A 73 11.83 6.79 0.99
N ASP A 74 11.51 8.04 0.75
CA ASP A 74 11.20 8.59 -0.55
C ASP A 74 12.15 9.76 -0.85
N THR A 75 11.94 10.46 -1.95
CA THR A 75 12.80 11.56 -2.40
C THR A 75 12.96 12.68 -1.34
N ASP A 76 11.87 13.00 -0.65
CA ASP A 76 11.74 14.15 0.25
C ASP A 76 11.28 13.79 1.66
N SER A 77 11.09 12.52 1.96
CA SER A 77 10.57 12.06 3.24
C SER A 77 11.15 10.73 3.69
N THR A 78 11.21 10.52 4.99
CA THR A 78 11.63 9.25 5.58
C THR A 78 10.72 8.89 6.75
N ILE A 79 10.21 7.67 6.73
CA ILE A 79 9.55 7.05 7.89
C ILE A 79 10.60 6.24 8.64
N PHE A 80 10.77 6.53 9.92
CA PHE A 80 11.67 5.79 10.77
C PHE A 80 11.01 5.41 12.10
N THR A 81 11.50 4.35 12.72
CA THR A 81 11.00 3.88 14.01
C THR A 81 11.85 4.41 15.16
N VAL A 82 11.19 4.81 16.24
CA VAL A 82 11.82 5.16 17.52
C VAL A 82 11.54 4.10 18.59
N GLN A 83 11.00 2.95 18.19
CA GLN A 83 10.58 1.87 19.08
C GLN A 83 11.69 1.42 20.04
N ASN A 84 12.94 1.34 19.58
CA ASN A 84 14.07 0.95 20.42
C ASN A 84 14.38 1.98 21.50
N TRP A 85 14.22 3.27 21.21
CA TRP A 85 14.38 4.35 22.20
C TRP A 85 13.27 4.31 23.24
N VAL A 86 12.02 4.08 22.80
CA VAL A 86 10.89 3.91 23.72
C VAL A 86 11.15 2.71 24.63
N LYS A 87 11.50 1.54 24.06
CA LYS A 87 11.80 0.33 24.84
C LYS A 87 12.97 0.53 25.82
N TRP A 88 14.02 1.23 25.39
CA TRP A 88 15.16 1.55 26.25
C TRP A 88 14.75 2.37 27.45
N TYR A 89 13.90 3.39 27.26
CA TYR A 89 13.50 4.31 28.32
C TYR A 89 12.40 3.73 29.23
N THR A 90 11.41 3.04 28.65
CA THR A 90 10.24 2.52 29.40
C THR A 90 10.39 1.08 29.85
N GLY A 91 11.40 0.35 29.36
CA GLY A 91 11.58 -1.10 29.57
C GLY A 91 10.76 -1.98 28.63
N GLU A 92 9.76 -1.45 27.96
CA GLU A 92 8.86 -2.20 27.08
C GLU A 92 8.44 -1.37 25.84
N ILE A 93 7.82 -2.05 24.89
CA ILE A 93 7.16 -1.36 23.76
C ILE A 93 5.76 -0.99 24.20
N SER A 94 5.52 0.31 24.38
CA SER A 94 4.24 0.82 24.85
C SER A 94 3.72 1.95 23.98
N ILE A 95 2.39 2.16 24.03
CA ILE A 95 1.70 3.24 23.32
C ILE A 95 0.97 4.06 24.39
N ASN A 96 1.74 4.85 25.14
CA ASN A 96 1.23 5.68 26.21
C ASN A 96 1.84 7.08 26.17
N ARG A 97 1.46 7.94 27.11
CA ARG A 97 1.93 9.33 27.18
C ARG A 97 3.47 9.44 27.28
N THR A 98 4.10 8.56 28.06
CA THR A 98 5.57 8.54 28.22
C THR A 98 6.25 8.12 26.93
N ALA A 99 5.76 7.05 26.26
CA ALA A 99 6.27 6.64 24.97
C ALA A 99 6.13 7.74 23.92
N ASN A 100 5.00 8.45 23.89
CA ASN A 100 4.79 9.60 23.01
C ASN A 100 5.77 10.75 23.30
N ALA A 101 6.07 11.03 24.57
CA ALA A 101 7.04 12.06 24.93
C ALA A 101 8.45 11.67 24.44
N VAL A 102 8.90 10.43 24.69
CA VAL A 102 10.19 9.92 24.19
C VAL A 102 10.25 10.00 22.65
N ARG A 103 9.19 9.58 21.98
CA ARG A 103 9.08 9.70 20.52
C ARG A 103 9.29 11.15 20.06
N ASN A 104 8.53 12.09 20.63
CA ASN A 104 8.56 13.48 20.20
C ASN A 104 9.93 14.13 20.41
N VAL A 105 10.58 13.84 21.53
CA VAL A 105 11.94 14.31 21.81
C VAL A 105 12.93 13.72 20.81
N THR A 106 12.89 12.44 20.56
CA THR A 106 13.77 11.77 19.59
C THR A 106 13.58 12.33 18.18
N ILE A 107 12.33 12.54 17.75
CA ILE A 107 12.03 13.12 16.43
C ILE A 107 12.53 14.56 16.33
N PHE A 108 12.38 15.35 17.40
CA PHE A 108 12.87 16.70 17.42
C PHE A 108 14.39 16.75 17.21
N PHE A 109 15.16 15.97 17.96
CA PHE A 109 16.62 15.89 17.79
C PHE A 109 17.02 15.42 16.40
N ALA A 110 16.35 14.38 15.88
CA ALA A 110 16.59 13.90 14.54
C ALA A 110 16.33 14.99 13.48
N SER A 111 15.22 15.72 13.60
CA SER A 111 14.86 16.78 12.66
C SER A 111 15.88 17.93 12.70
N GLN A 112 16.29 18.36 13.88
CA GLN A 112 17.29 19.42 14.03
C GLN A 112 18.66 19.00 13.49
N SER A 113 19.08 17.77 13.75
CA SER A 113 20.32 17.23 13.22
C SER A 113 20.30 17.15 11.69
N ILE A 114 19.18 16.72 11.10
CA ILE A 114 19.03 16.66 9.64
C ILE A 114 19.05 18.08 9.03
N ILE A 115 18.36 19.06 9.63
CA ILE A 115 18.38 20.45 9.17
C ILE A 115 19.81 21.00 9.19
N HIS A 116 20.56 20.70 10.25
CA HIS A 116 21.96 21.11 10.36
C HIS A 116 22.83 20.47 9.27
N VAL A 117 22.69 19.15 9.06
CA VAL A 117 23.43 18.43 8.00
C VAL A 117 23.08 19.01 6.62
N LEU A 118 21.81 19.26 6.33
CA LEU A 118 21.37 19.87 5.07
C LEU A 118 21.96 21.29 4.88
N ALA A 119 22.01 22.10 5.94
CA ALA A 119 22.65 23.42 5.89
C ALA A 119 24.15 23.32 5.60
N MET A 120 24.86 22.39 6.23
CA MET A 120 26.27 22.15 5.96
C MET A 120 26.52 21.67 4.53
N MET A 121 25.70 20.76 4.03
CA MET A 121 25.77 20.30 2.62
C MET A 121 25.51 21.47 1.66
N SER A 122 24.54 22.31 1.93
CA SER A 122 24.22 23.49 1.13
C SER A 122 25.39 24.48 1.12
N ALA A 123 26.04 24.72 2.27
CA ALA A 123 27.24 25.55 2.36
C ALA A 123 28.38 25.00 1.50
N ASN A 124 28.61 23.69 1.54
CA ASN A 124 29.62 23.03 0.70
C ASN A 124 29.33 23.13 -0.82
N MET A 125 28.06 23.32 -1.18
CA MET A 125 27.62 23.56 -2.55
C MET A 125 27.64 25.04 -2.95
N GLY A 126 28.14 25.94 -2.08
CA GLY A 126 28.26 27.37 -2.35
C GLY A 126 26.99 28.18 -2.11
N VAL A 127 26.00 27.63 -1.42
CA VAL A 127 24.78 28.36 -1.03
C VAL A 127 25.18 29.45 -0.01
N VAL A 128 24.70 30.67 -0.22
CA VAL A 128 25.00 31.80 0.66
C VAL A 128 24.37 31.63 2.05
N ARG A 129 25.00 32.20 3.07
CA ARG A 129 24.66 31.99 4.48
C ARG A 129 23.19 32.23 4.78
N GLU A 130 22.60 33.24 4.17
CA GLU A 130 21.18 33.63 4.38
C GLU A 130 20.18 32.60 3.88
N GLN A 131 20.62 31.66 3.01
CA GLN A 131 19.80 30.65 2.39
C GLN A 131 20.06 29.24 2.92
N LEU A 132 21.03 29.04 3.83
CA LEU A 132 21.43 27.72 4.31
C LEU A 132 20.31 26.94 5.01
N HIS A 133 19.33 27.62 5.60
CA HIS A 133 18.24 27.03 6.37
C HIS A 133 16.90 27.01 5.63
N GLN A 134 16.92 27.17 4.30
CA GLN A 134 15.69 27.06 3.50
C GLN A 134 15.17 25.60 3.41
N LEU A 135 16.06 24.62 3.50
CA LEU A 135 15.69 23.22 3.61
C LEU A 135 15.42 22.89 5.08
N ALA A 136 14.19 22.51 5.37
CA ALA A 136 13.75 22.16 6.72
C ALA A 136 13.10 20.78 6.73
N MET A 137 13.35 20.02 7.82
CA MET A 137 12.62 18.79 8.12
C MET A 137 11.58 19.08 9.19
N LYS A 138 10.35 18.64 8.92
CA LYS A 138 9.26 18.68 9.90
C LYS A 138 8.74 17.28 10.18
N ASN A 139 8.23 17.07 11.39
CA ASN A 139 7.45 15.89 11.70
C ASN A 139 6.07 16.03 11.04
N GLU A 140 5.81 15.21 10.04
CA GLU A 140 4.52 15.23 9.33
C GLU A 140 3.51 14.30 9.98
N PHE A 141 3.93 13.05 10.29
CA PHE A 141 3.04 12.02 10.81
C PHE A 141 3.61 11.29 12.01
N ALA A 142 2.72 10.83 12.88
CA ALA A 142 3.04 9.86 13.90
C ALA A 142 2.15 8.62 13.78
N PHE A 143 2.79 7.46 13.66
CA PHE A 143 2.14 6.17 13.50
C PHE A 143 2.45 5.26 14.70
N PRO A 144 1.54 5.14 15.68
CA PRO A 144 1.72 4.21 16.81
C PRO A 144 1.72 2.75 16.34
N VAL A 145 1.01 2.43 15.27
CA VAL A 145 0.99 1.10 14.65
C VAL A 145 1.25 1.26 13.16
N PHE A 146 2.20 0.49 12.63
CA PHE A 146 2.64 0.56 11.24
C PHE A 146 2.88 -0.84 10.69
N GLY A 147 2.28 -1.16 9.56
CA GLY A 147 2.45 -2.42 8.83
C GLY A 147 3.08 -2.18 7.46
N LEU A 148 4.30 -2.70 7.25
CA LEU A 148 5.02 -2.64 5.99
C LEU A 148 4.87 -3.96 5.23
N THR A 149 4.50 -3.88 3.96
CA THR A 149 4.47 -5.05 3.07
C THR A 149 5.80 -5.23 2.34
N SER A 150 5.99 -6.35 1.67
CA SER A 150 7.19 -6.62 0.85
C SER A 150 7.29 -5.72 -0.40
N MET A 151 6.21 -5.09 -0.81
CA MET A 151 6.20 -4.18 -1.95
C MET A 151 6.67 -2.78 -1.55
N ALA A 152 7.58 -2.21 -2.32
CA ALA A 152 8.10 -0.87 -2.09
C ALA A 152 6.98 0.17 -2.02
N LYS A 153 7.04 1.05 -1.01
CA LYS A 153 6.07 2.13 -0.77
C LYS A 153 4.63 1.66 -0.48
N HIS A 154 4.45 0.37 -0.12
CA HIS A 154 3.16 -0.19 0.25
C HIS A 154 3.10 -0.41 1.76
N TYR A 155 2.25 0.34 2.44
CA TYR A 155 2.06 0.23 3.89
C TYR A 155 0.63 0.61 4.31
N PHE A 156 0.29 0.22 5.51
CA PHE A 156 -0.89 0.69 6.21
C PHE A 156 -0.51 1.07 7.65
N ALA A 157 -1.12 2.10 8.19
CA ALA A 157 -0.75 2.64 9.49
C ALA A 157 -1.96 3.24 10.22
N LEU A 158 -1.88 3.34 11.53
CA LEU A 158 -2.76 4.18 12.32
C LEU A 158 -2.07 5.52 12.56
N GLN A 159 -2.60 6.58 11.99
CA GLN A 159 -2.11 7.93 12.11
C GLN A 159 -2.71 8.58 13.36
N ALA A 160 -1.91 8.79 14.39
CA ALA A 160 -2.34 9.44 15.63
C ALA A 160 -2.09 10.95 15.63
N GLU A 161 -1.17 11.42 14.79
CA GLU A 161 -0.80 12.84 14.72
C GLU A 161 -0.44 13.24 13.29
N ARG A 162 -0.82 14.42 12.89
CA ARG A 162 -0.41 15.05 11.64
C ARG A 162 -0.01 16.48 11.87
N GLU A 163 1.23 16.86 11.53
CA GLU A 163 1.78 18.21 11.64
C GLU A 163 1.53 18.86 13.01
N GLY A 164 1.67 18.08 14.10
CA GLY A 164 1.43 18.53 15.47
C GLY A 164 -0.04 18.47 15.93
N LEU A 165 -0.98 18.17 15.01
CA LEU A 165 -2.37 17.96 15.38
C LEU A 165 -2.58 16.51 15.80
N VAL A 166 -2.85 16.29 17.08
CA VAL A 166 -3.17 14.97 17.64
C VAL A 166 -4.64 14.65 17.41
N TYR A 167 -4.92 13.44 16.95
CA TYR A 167 -6.29 12.94 16.75
C TYR A 167 -6.79 12.22 18.00
N ASP A 168 -8.03 12.47 18.40
CA ASP A 168 -8.69 11.73 19.48
C ASP A 168 -8.82 10.24 19.15
N VAL A 169 -9.11 9.95 17.88
CA VAL A 169 -9.14 8.59 17.34
C VAL A 169 -8.18 8.52 16.16
N PRO A 170 -7.17 7.64 16.20
CA PRO A 170 -6.23 7.48 15.11
C PRO A 170 -6.93 7.13 13.79
N LYS A 171 -6.49 7.76 12.71
CA LYS A 171 -7.03 7.55 11.36
C LYS A 171 -6.24 6.48 10.62
N MET A 172 -6.94 5.67 9.84
CA MET A 172 -6.29 4.69 8.97
C MET A 172 -5.63 5.39 7.79
N GLU A 173 -4.31 5.30 7.72
CA GLU A 173 -3.52 5.66 6.53
C GLU A 173 -3.16 4.42 5.73
N ILE A 174 -3.39 4.48 4.41
CA ILE A 174 -3.12 3.38 3.49
C ILE A 174 -2.40 3.96 2.28
N LYS A 175 -1.21 3.47 1.98
CA LYS A 175 -0.43 3.89 0.82
C LYS A 175 -0.03 2.71 -0.05
N GLY A 176 -0.29 2.82 -1.35
CA GLY A 176 0.10 1.82 -2.34
C GLY A 176 -0.62 0.47 -2.25
N VAL A 177 -1.22 0.14 -1.13
CA VAL A 177 -1.86 -1.16 -0.89
C VAL A 177 -3.15 -1.28 -1.67
N GLY A 178 -3.44 -2.49 -2.09
CA GLY A 178 -4.57 -2.78 -2.97
C GLY A 178 -5.95 -2.56 -2.38
N MET A 179 -6.07 -2.27 -1.06
CA MET A 179 -7.33 -1.83 -0.44
C MET A 179 -7.92 -0.56 -1.09
N LYS A 180 -7.10 0.24 -1.78
CA LYS A 180 -7.51 1.40 -2.58
C LYS A 180 -7.60 1.07 -4.08
N ASN A 181 -7.38 -0.20 -4.47
CA ASN A 181 -7.39 -0.60 -5.87
C ASN A 181 -8.82 -0.76 -6.39
N SER A 182 -9.24 0.13 -7.27
CA SER A 182 -10.56 0.06 -7.92
C SER A 182 -10.75 -1.17 -8.84
N LYS A 183 -9.66 -1.91 -9.12
CA LYS A 183 -9.70 -3.12 -9.94
C LYS A 183 -10.05 -4.37 -9.14
N ALA A 184 -9.82 -4.35 -7.82
CA ALA A 184 -10.19 -5.46 -6.94
C ALA A 184 -11.70 -5.45 -6.66
N PRO A 185 -12.33 -6.62 -6.49
CA PRO A 185 -13.73 -6.70 -6.13
C PRO A 185 -14.01 -5.97 -4.81
N ALA A 186 -15.10 -5.21 -4.76
CA ALA A 186 -15.45 -4.39 -3.59
C ALA A 186 -15.55 -5.23 -2.31
N ARG A 187 -16.07 -6.46 -2.41
CA ARG A 187 -16.19 -7.38 -1.28
C ARG A 187 -14.84 -7.81 -0.71
N VAL A 188 -13.88 -8.15 -1.59
CA VAL A 188 -12.51 -8.52 -1.18
C VAL A 188 -11.81 -7.33 -0.55
N SER A 189 -11.87 -6.16 -1.19
CA SER A 189 -11.27 -4.92 -0.68
C SER A 189 -11.87 -4.51 0.67
N LYS A 190 -13.17 -4.70 0.86
CA LYS A 190 -13.85 -4.43 2.15
C LYS A 190 -13.38 -5.40 3.22
N ALA A 191 -13.39 -6.70 2.95
CA ALA A 191 -12.97 -7.73 3.90
C ALA A 191 -11.52 -7.51 4.37
N SER A 192 -10.63 -7.22 3.45
CA SER A 192 -9.23 -6.88 3.69
C SER A 192 -9.09 -5.63 4.57
N LYS A 193 -9.75 -4.55 4.22
CA LYS A 193 -9.75 -3.30 5.00
C LYS A 193 -10.30 -3.49 6.42
N ASP A 194 -11.38 -4.26 6.56
CA ASP A 194 -11.98 -4.54 7.86
C ASP A 194 -11.07 -5.40 8.74
N PHE A 195 -10.36 -6.38 8.14
CA PHE A 195 -9.33 -7.16 8.81
C PHE A 195 -8.20 -6.27 9.34
N VAL A 196 -7.56 -5.50 8.46
CA VAL A 196 -6.43 -4.62 8.83
C VAL A 196 -6.86 -3.65 9.93
N LYS A 197 -8.04 -3.03 9.80
CA LYS A 197 -8.56 -2.11 10.81
C LYS A 197 -8.73 -2.77 12.17
N ARG A 198 -9.28 -4.00 12.22
CA ARG A 198 -9.43 -4.73 13.48
C ARG A 198 -8.07 -5.08 14.09
N ALA A 199 -7.18 -5.67 13.31
CA ALA A 199 -5.86 -6.08 13.76
C ALA A 199 -5.04 -4.91 14.31
N MET A 200 -5.00 -3.80 13.59
CA MET A 200 -4.26 -2.62 14.03
C MET A 200 -4.85 -1.99 15.30
N ASN A 201 -6.19 -1.96 15.43
CA ASN A 201 -6.82 -1.47 16.66
C ASN A 201 -6.54 -2.39 17.86
N GLN A 202 -6.51 -3.70 17.67
CA GLN A 202 -6.12 -4.64 18.73
C GLN A 202 -4.68 -4.36 19.20
N ILE A 203 -3.74 -4.18 18.27
CA ILE A 203 -2.34 -3.85 18.59
C ILE A 203 -2.26 -2.50 19.31
N LEU A 204 -2.98 -1.48 18.85
CA LEU A 204 -3.01 -0.15 19.47
C LEU A 204 -3.40 -0.20 20.94
N HIS A 205 -4.31 -1.09 21.31
CA HIS A 205 -4.77 -1.26 22.69
C HIS A 205 -3.97 -2.34 23.47
N GLY A 206 -2.79 -2.75 22.97
CA GLY A 206 -1.93 -3.74 23.63
C GLY A 206 -2.42 -5.18 23.53
N GLY A 207 -3.43 -5.44 22.70
CA GLY A 207 -3.95 -6.79 22.46
C GLY A 207 -3.07 -7.60 21.51
N LYS A 208 -3.18 -8.92 21.61
CA LYS A 208 -2.57 -9.86 20.64
C LYS A 208 -3.57 -10.15 19.54
N VAL A 209 -3.11 -10.12 18.30
CA VAL A 209 -3.95 -10.48 17.14
C VAL A 209 -3.96 -12.00 17.02
N ASP A 210 -5.15 -12.61 17.22
CA ASP A 210 -5.35 -14.00 16.83
C ASP A 210 -5.67 -14.05 15.34
N ILE A 211 -4.70 -14.50 14.56
CA ILE A 211 -4.79 -14.52 13.10
C ILE A 211 -5.57 -15.73 12.58
N ILE A 212 -5.67 -16.82 13.35
CA ILE A 212 -6.26 -18.08 12.87
C ILE A 212 -7.74 -17.93 12.47
N PRO A 213 -8.61 -17.26 13.26
CA PRO A 213 -9.98 -17.02 12.84
C PRO A 213 -10.09 -16.17 11.57
N GLU A 214 -9.16 -15.26 11.36
CA GLU A 214 -9.14 -14.43 10.15
C GLU A 214 -8.68 -15.23 8.92
N LEU A 215 -7.68 -16.11 9.06
CA LEU A 215 -7.27 -17.03 7.99
C LEU A 215 -8.41 -17.97 7.59
N LYS A 216 -9.21 -18.47 8.53
CA LYS A 216 -10.41 -19.26 8.22
C LYS A 216 -11.41 -18.47 7.38
N LYS A 217 -11.71 -17.21 7.76
CA LYS A 217 -12.63 -16.34 6.98
C LYS A 217 -12.09 -16.08 5.57
N ILE A 218 -10.76 -15.92 5.42
CA ILE A 218 -10.12 -15.75 4.12
C ILE A 218 -10.28 -17.03 3.29
N GLY A 219 -10.02 -18.20 3.88
CA GLY A 219 -10.22 -19.49 3.21
C GLY A 219 -11.68 -19.71 2.79
N ASP A 220 -12.65 -19.29 3.60
CA ASP A 220 -14.08 -19.34 3.23
C ASP A 220 -14.39 -18.42 2.05
N LEU A 221 -13.83 -17.20 2.03
CA LEU A 221 -14.00 -16.27 0.91
C LEU A 221 -13.38 -16.83 -0.38
N GLU A 222 -12.22 -17.48 -0.30
CA GLU A 222 -11.61 -18.15 -1.45
C GLU A 222 -12.48 -19.28 -2.01
N ARG A 223 -13.06 -20.10 -1.13
CA ARG A 223 -13.98 -21.18 -1.52
C ARG A 223 -15.24 -20.62 -2.16
N GLU A 224 -15.76 -19.51 -1.64
CA GLU A 224 -16.91 -18.82 -2.24
C GLU A 224 -16.57 -18.30 -3.64
N ILE A 225 -15.42 -17.60 -3.82
CA ILE A 225 -14.96 -17.13 -5.12
C ILE A 225 -14.84 -18.30 -6.09
N PHE A 226 -14.22 -19.41 -5.65
CA PHE A 226 -14.04 -20.60 -6.46
C PHE A 226 -15.38 -21.17 -6.94
N GLN A 227 -16.36 -21.24 -6.05
CA GLN A 227 -17.70 -21.74 -6.40
C GLN A 227 -18.43 -20.81 -7.38
N GLN A 228 -18.39 -19.50 -7.15
CA GLN A 228 -19.00 -18.52 -8.06
C GLN A 228 -18.38 -18.54 -9.45
N LEU A 229 -17.07 -18.76 -9.56
CA LEU A 229 -16.39 -18.89 -10.84
C LEU A 229 -16.83 -20.14 -11.60
N LYS A 230 -17.06 -21.27 -10.94
CA LYS A 230 -17.62 -22.49 -11.57
C LYS A 230 -19.03 -22.27 -12.11
N GLU A 231 -19.78 -21.39 -11.47
CA GLU A 231 -21.12 -20.99 -11.88
C GLU A 231 -21.14 -19.89 -12.97
N GLY A 232 -19.95 -19.48 -13.45
CA GLY A 232 -19.83 -18.42 -14.45
C GLY A 232 -20.15 -17.01 -13.95
N LYS A 233 -20.22 -16.80 -12.62
CA LYS A 233 -20.44 -15.47 -12.03
C LYS A 233 -19.17 -14.64 -12.09
N SER A 234 -19.31 -13.33 -12.34
CA SER A 234 -18.21 -12.40 -12.58
C SER A 234 -17.96 -11.39 -11.46
N GLU A 235 -18.87 -11.28 -10.49
CA GLU A 235 -18.89 -10.22 -9.48
C GLU A 235 -17.62 -10.15 -8.64
N LEU A 236 -16.99 -11.31 -8.39
CA LEU A 236 -15.76 -11.42 -7.59
C LEU A 236 -14.50 -11.52 -8.44
N LEU A 237 -14.54 -11.14 -9.71
CA LEU A 237 -13.36 -11.06 -10.56
C LEU A 237 -12.80 -9.64 -10.65
N SER A 238 -11.49 -9.56 -10.82
CA SER A 238 -10.79 -8.30 -11.06
C SER A 238 -11.18 -7.70 -12.40
N LYS A 239 -11.42 -6.40 -12.40
CA LYS A 239 -11.77 -5.61 -13.58
C LYS A 239 -10.55 -4.88 -14.12
N MET A 240 -10.53 -4.64 -15.42
CA MET A 240 -9.53 -3.80 -16.07
C MET A 240 -10.20 -2.80 -17.01
N GLU A 241 -9.55 -1.67 -17.21
CA GLU A 241 -10.01 -0.64 -18.14
C GLU A 241 -9.44 -0.93 -19.53
N ILE A 242 -10.31 -0.93 -20.54
CA ILE A 242 -9.95 -1.03 -21.96
C ILE A 242 -10.04 0.37 -22.53
N LYS A 243 -8.92 0.92 -22.93
CA LYS A 243 -8.80 2.26 -23.54
C LYS A 243 -8.71 2.17 -25.06
N PRO A 244 -8.94 3.27 -25.81
CA PRO A 244 -8.72 3.33 -27.25
C PRO A 244 -7.32 2.89 -27.68
N ALA A 245 -7.19 2.47 -28.94
CA ALA A 245 -5.95 1.93 -29.50
C ALA A 245 -4.74 2.86 -29.36
N ASP A 246 -4.93 4.15 -29.52
CA ASP A 246 -3.90 5.21 -29.41
C ASP A 246 -3.28 5.36 -28.01
N ASN A 247 -3.90 4.80 -26.99
CA ASN A 247 -3.34 4.75 -25.64
C ASN A 247 -2.26 3.67 -25.46
N TYR A 248 -1.99 2.89 -26.49
CA TYR A 248 -1.02 1.78 -26.42
C TYR A 248 0.05 1.90 -27.48
N PRO A 249 1.35 1.78 -27.14
CA PRO A 249 2.43 1.82 -28.14
C PRO A 249 2.31 0.77 -29.23
N ASN A 250 1.71 -0.38 -28.92
CA ASN A 250 1.46 -1.49 -29.83
C ASN A 250 0.04 -2.04 -29.58
N PRO A 251 -1.02 -1.39 -30.07
CA PRO A 251 -2.41 -1.80 -29.79
C PRO A 251 -2.71 -3.22 -30.29
N ASN A 252 -2.16 -3.61 -31.41
CA ASN A 252 -2.35 -4.94 -32.03
C ASN A 252 -1.64 -6.09 -31.26
N LYS A 253 -0.85 -5.76 -30.24
CA LYS A 253 -0.22 -6.80 -29.42
C LYS A 253 -1.29 -7.48 -28.56
N ILE A 254 -1.44 -8.78 -28.73
CA ILE A 254 -2.44 -9.64 -28.09
C ILE A 254 -2.49 -9.52 -26.57
N SER A 255 -1.35 -9.22 -25.92
CA SER A 255 -1.24 -9.10 -24.47
C SER A 255 -1.60 -7.71 -23.94
N THR A 256 -2.01 -6.78 -24.79
CA THR A 256 -2.50 -5.46 -24.37
C THR A 256 -3.99 -5.53 -24.03
N PRO A 257 -4.50 -4.61 -23.20
CA PRO A 257 -5.95 -4.52 -22.98
C PRO A 257 -6.74 -4.36 -24.27
N TYR A 258 -6.26 -3.55 -25.23
CA TYR A 258 -6.90 -3.40 -26.54
C TYR A 258 -6.81 -4.70 -27.38
N GLY A 259 -5.72 -5.45 -27.29
CA GLY A 259 -5.60 -6.77 -27.93
C GLY A 259 -6.62 -7.77 -27.40
N TYR A 260 -7.01 -7.71 -26.14
CA TYR A 260 -8.11 -8.51 -25.60
C TYR A 260 -9.47 -8.07 -26.12
N HIS A 261 -9.68 -6.78 -26.35
CA HIS A 261 -10.87 -6.27 -27.03
C HIS A 261 -10.98 -6.84 -28.44
N MET A 262 -9.93 -6.74 -29.24
CA MET A 262 -9.89 -7.31 -30.59
C MET A 262 -10.16 -8.82 -30.61
N PHE A 263 -9.60 -9.53 -29.63
CA PHE A 263 -9.87 -10.96 -29.49
C PHE A 263 -11.34 -11.27 -29.17
N TRP A 264 -11.96 -10.49 -28.28
CA TRP A 264 -13.39 -10.61 -27.99
C TRP A 264 -14.23 -10.39 -29.25
N GLU A 265 -13.98 -9.32 -29.98
CA GLU A 265 -14.70 -8.97 -31.22
C GLU A 265 -14.58 -10.07 -32.29
N ALA A 266 -13.38 -10.62 -32.46
CA ALA A 266 -13.14 -11.64 -33.45
C ALA A 266 -13.79 -13.01 -33.13
N VAL A 267 -13.83 -13.38 -31.85
CA VAL A 267 -14.16 -14.76 -31.47
C VAL A 267 -15.52 -14.89 -30.81
N PHE A 268 -15.84 -14.03 -29.84
CA PHE A 268 -17.01 -14.21 -28.98
C PHE A 268 -18.16 -13.23 -29.33
N ALA A 269 -17.86 -12.04 -29.84
CA ALA A 269 -18.88 -11.05 -30.16
C ALA A 269 -19.98 -11.54 -31.12
N PRO A 270 -19.69 -12.37 -32.14
CA PRO A 270 -20.73 -12.90 -33.02
C PRO A 270 -21.82 -13.72 -32.32
N LYS A 271 -21.53 -14.29 -31.17
CA LYS A 271 -22.49 -15.06 -30.38
C LYS A 271 -23.05 -14.26 -29.20
N TYR A 272 -22.22 -13.50 -28.51
CA TYR A 272 -22.55 -12.90 -27.23
C TYR A 272 -22.80 -11.39 -27.30
N GLY A 273 -22.51 -10.76 -28.42
CA GLY A 273 -22.63 -9.33 -28.68
C GLY A 273 -21.30 -8.59 -28.59
N HIS A 274 -21.23 -7.48 -29.28
CA HIS A 274 -20.05 -6.64 -29.35
C HIS A 274 -19.75 -5.97 -28.02
N ALA A 275 -18.46 -5.73 -27.77
CA ALA A 275 -18.03 -4.89 -26.67
C ALA A 275 -18.46 -3.44 -26.90
N PRO A 276 -18.62 -2.63 -25.85
CA PRO A 276 -18.77 -1.19 -26.02
C PRO A 276 -17.55 -0.58 -26.68
N GLU A 277 -17.74 0.62 -27.27
CA GLU A 277 -16.60 1.43 -27.69
C GLU A 277 -15.67 1.72 -26.52
N PRO A 278 -14.35 1.59 -26.69
CA PRO A 278 -13.41 2.02 -25.66
C PRO A 278 -13.58 3.54 -25.37
N THR A 279 -13.67 3.98 -24.09
CA THR A 279 -13.23 3.36 -22.85
C THR A 279 -14.36 2.57 -22.16
N TYR A 280 -14.09 1.31 -21.82
CA TYR A 280 -15.03 0.52 -21.03
C TYR A 280 -14.26 -0.37 -20.05
N ARG A 281 -14.98 -1.00 -19.11
CA ARG A 281 -14.41 -1.95 -18.16
C ARG A 281 -14.68 -3.38 -18.62
N GLY A 282 -13.66 -4.22 -18.49
CA GLY A 282 -13.74 -5.63 -18.79
C GLY A 282 -13.26 -6.50 -17.64
N ILE A 283 -13.76 -7.71 -17.57
CA ILE A 283 -13.45 -8.72 -16.57
C ILE A 283 -12.32 -9.59 -17.10
N LYS A 284 -11.21 -9.62 -16.36
CA LYS A 284 -10.03 -10.38 -16.74
C LYS A 284 -10.21 -11.84 -16.34
N VAL A 285 -10.14 -12.74 -17.32
CA VAL A 285 -10.22 -14.20 -17.16
C VAL A 285 -8.87 -14.83 -17.48
N SER A 286 -8.37 -15.68 -16.57
CA SER A 286 -7.18 -16.50 -16.81
C SER A 286 -7.60 -17.87 -17.31
N LEU A 287 -6.95 -18.37 -18.37
CA LEU A 287 -7.23 -19.64 -19.00
C LEU A 287 -6.04 -20.59 -18.82
N ASP A 288 -6.33 -21.88 -18.65
CA ASP A 288 -5.33 -22.95 -18.69
C ASP A 288 -5.22 -23.54 -20.11
N ALA A 289 -5.03 -22.65 -21.06
CA ALA A 289 -4.95 -22.96 -22.49
C ALA A 289 -3.70 -22.34 -23.15
N GLY A 290 -2.62 -22.22 -22.37
CA GLY A 290 -1.37 -21.58 -22.84
C GLY A 290 -0.45 -22.50 -23.63
N LYS A 291 -0.57 -23.83 -23.46
CA LYS A 291 0.21 -24.84 -24.20
C LYS A 291 -0.66 -25.46 -25.29
N ALA A 292 -0.03 -25.93 -26.35
CA ALA A 292 -0.75 -26.58 -27.47
C ALA A 292 -1.64 -27.77 -27.04
N SER A 293 -1.22 -28.54 -26.05
CA SER A 293 -2.02 -29.64 -25.48
C SER A 293 -3.24 -29.11 -24.75
N SER A 294 -3.05 -28.28 -23.72
CA SER A 294 -4.16 -27.74 -22.91
C SER A 294 -5.12 -26.86 -23.72
N TYR A 295 -4.62 -26.16 -24.75
CA TYR A 295 -5.47 -25.45 -25.69
C TYR A 295 -6.38 -26.41 -26.47
N ARG A 296 -5.84 -27.53 -27.01
CA ARG A 296 -6.63 -28.53 -27.73
C ARG A 296 -7.67 -29.19 -26.82
N ASP A 297 -7.29 -29.53 -25.59
CA ASP A 297 -8.18 -30.11 -24.59
C ASP A 297 -9.35 -29.18 -24.25
N TRP A 298 -9.06 -27.88 -24.11
CA TRP A 298 -10.09 -26.86 -23.89
C TRP A 298 -11.02 -26.72 -25.09
N VAL A 299 -10.47 -26.55 -26.31
CA VAL A 299 -11.27 -26.36 -27.54
C VAL A 299 -12.13 -27.57 -27.83
N ALA A 300 -11.67 -28.79 -27.52
CA ALA A 300 -12.44 -30.03 -27.70
C ALA A 300 -13.71 -30.05 -26.82
N GLN A 301 -13.74 -29.34 -25.69
CA GLN A 301 -14.90 -29.25 -24.82
C GLN A 301 -15.92 -28.18 -25.26
N ILE A 302 -15.57 -27.31 -26.20
CA ILE A 302 -16.46 -26.28 -26.71
C ILE A 302 -17.43 -26.89 -27.69
N GLU A 303 -18.74 -26.85 -27.43
CA GLU A 303 -19.76 -27.42 -28.33
C GLU A 303 -19.99 -26.57 -29.57
N ASP A 304 -19.85 -25.22 -29.43
CA ASP A 304 -20.09 -24.27 -30.53
C ASP A 304 -19.00 -24.37 -31.63
N ALA A 305 -19.39 -24.93 -32.79
CA ALA A 305 -18.48 -25.07 -33.92
C ALA A 305 -17.97 -23.73 -34.46
N GLY A 306 -18.80 -22.67 -34.42
CA GLY A 306 -18.42 -21.35 -34.86
C GLY A 306 -17.33 -20.74 -33.98
N ILE A 307 -17.44 -20.86 -32.66
CA ILE A 307 -16.42 -20.41 -31.74
C ILE A 307 -15.13 -21.21 -31.92
N ARG A 308 -15.21 -22.53 -32.06
CA ARG A 308 -14.01 -23.38 -32.32
C ARG A 308 -13.26 -22.91 -33.57
N GLU A 309 -13.99 -22.64 -34.65
CA GLU A 309 -13.37 -22.23 -35.92
C GLU A 309 -12.75 -20.80 -35.78
N ARG A 310 -13.47 -19.85 -35.19
CA ARG A 310 -12.90 -18.49 -34.94
C ARG A 310 -11.67 -18.51 -34.04
N LEU A 311 -11.65 -19.36 -33.00
CA LEU A 311 -10.47 -19.56 -32.16
C LEU A 311 -9.28 -20.08 -32.96
N ARG A 312 -9.53 -21.07 -33.84
CA ARG A 312 -8.50 -21.67 -34.71
C ARG A 312 -7.94 -20.63 -35.67
N LEU A 313 -8.79 -19.90 -36.37
CA LEU A 313 -8.39 -18.86 -37.31
C LEU A 313 -7.59 -17.73 -36.61
N TRP A 314 -8.06 -17.28 -35.46
CA TRP A 314 -7.39 -16.25 -34.68
C TRP A 314 -5.98 -16.66 -34.25
N LEU A 315 -5.78 -17.90 -33.78
CA LEU A 315 -4.45 -18.40 -33.41
C LEU A 315 -3.50 -18.46 -34.62
N ILE A 316 -4.00 -18.92 -35.78
CA ILE A 316 -3.19 -18.98 -37.02
C ILE A 316 -2.77 -17.57 -37.44
N GLU A 317 -3.69 -16.62 -37.48
CA GLU A 317 -3.44 -15.23 -37.87
C GLU A 317 -2.37 -14.59 -36.96
N HIS A 318 -2.46 -14.83 -35.67
CA HIS A 318 -1.57 -14.23 -34.70
C HIS A 318 -0.33 -15.08 -34.36
N ARG A 319 -0.11 -16.20 -35.05
CA ARG A 319 1.01 -17.14 -34.87
C ARG A 319 1.17 -17.58 -33.39
N LYS A 320 0.05 -17.93 -32.73
CA LYS A 320 0.01 -18.41 -31.35
C LYS A 320 -0.29 -19.90 -31.27
N ILE A 321 0.17 -20.53 -30.18
CA ILE A 321 -0.07 -21.95 -29.88
C ILE A 321 -1.12 -22.12 -28.76
N GLY A 322 -1.52 -21.04 -28.11
CA GLY A 322 -2.49 -21.07 -27.02
C GLY A 322 -2.79 -19.68 -26.49
N ILE A 323 -3.70 -19.61 -25.52
CA ILE A 323 -4.23 -18.40 -24.90
C ILE A 323 -4.23 -18.56 -23.39
N THR A 324 -3.66 -17.63 -22.66
CA THR A 324 -3.59 -17.69 -21.17
C THR A 324 -4.49 -16.66 -20.49
N THR A 325 -4.94 -15.65 -21.23
CA THR A 325 -5.71 -14.54 -20.65
C THR A 325 -6.62 -13.98 -21.72
N MET A 326 -7.81 -13.59 -21.31
CA MET A 326 -8.72 -12.78 -22.09
C MET A 326 -9.55 -11.85 -21.20
N VAL A 327 -10.36 -11.01 -21.84
CA VAL A 327 -11.25 -10.06 -21.15
C VAL A 327 -12.66 -10.22 -21.69
N VAL A 328 -13.62 -10.37 -20.78
CA VAL A 328 -15.06 -10.32 -21.10
C VAL A 328 -15.54 -8.90 -20.82
N PRO A 329 -16.19 -8.21 -21.76
CA PRO A 329 -16.77 -6.89 -21.49
C PRO A 329 -17.72 -6.92 -20.30
N GLU A 330 -17.61 -5.99 -19.37
CA GLU A 330 -18.41 -5.98 -18.13
C GLU A 330 -19.91 -5.99 -18.45
N GLN A 331 -20.36 -5.20 -19.41
CA GLN A 331 -21.77 -5.13 -19.82
C GLN A 331 -22.31 -6.48 -20.33
N VAL A 332 -21.45 -7.26 -21.00
CA VAL A 332 -21.84 -8.62 -21.45
C VAL A 332 -21.91 -9.55 -20.26
N ALA A 333 -20.90 -9.52 -19.39
CA ALA A 333 -20.85 -10.35 -18.20
C ALA A 333 -21.98 -10.07 -17.20
N ASP A 334 -22.39 -8.81 -17.07
CA ASP A 334 -23.53 -8.40 -16.22
C ASP A 334 -24.86 -8.97 -16.76
N ARG A 335 -24.97 -9.16 -18.07
CA ARG A 335 -26.17 -9.70 -18.72
C ARG A 335 -26.24 -11.22 -18.72
N ILE A 336 -25.13 -11.91 -19.00
CA ILE A 336 -25.12 -13.36 -19.23
C ILE A 336 -24.15 -14.13 -18.35
N GLY A 337 -23.39 -13.46 -17.48
CA GLY A 337 -22.26 -14.06 -16.79
C GLY A 337 -21.05 -14.23 -17.72
N ILE A 338 -20.14 -15.10 -17.32
CA ILE A 338 -18.99 -15.49 -18.15
C ILE A 338 -19.43 -16.58 -19.13
N PRO A 339 -19.16 -16.45 -20.43
CA PRO A 339 -19.47 -17.49 -21.41
C PRO A 339 -19.01 -18.87 -20.97
N GLN A 340 -19.86 -19.90 -21.16
CA GLN A 340 -19.59 -21.26 -20.71
C GLN A 340 -18.30 -21.84 -21.32
N GLU A 341 -18.00 -21.49 -22.56
CA GLU A 341 -16.77 -21.91 -23.24
C GLU A 341 -15.52 -21.41 -22.51
N LEU A 342 -15.61 -20.24 -21.87
CA LEU A 342 -14.51 -19.69 -21.06
C LEU A 342 -14.45 -20.37 -19.69
N VAL A 343 -15.61 -20.62 -19.06
CA VAL A 343 -15.68 -21.34 -17.77
C VAL A 343 -14.97 -22.69 -17.88
N LEU A 344 -15.16 -23.42 -18.97
CA LEU A 344 -14.50 -24.72 -19.24
C LEU A 344 -12.97 -24.63 -19.30
N GLY A 345 -12.42 -23.49 -19.74
CA GLY A 345 -10.97 -23.27 -19.86
C GLY A 345 -10.34 -22.48 -18.71
N MET A 346 -11.11 -22.06 -17.72
CA MET A 346 -10.61 -21.22 -16.64
C MET A 346 -9.57 -21.91 -15.78
N ASN A 347 -8.48 -21.22 -15.51
CA ASN A 347 -7.62 -21.54 -14.39
C ASN A 347 -8.20 -20.97 -13.10
N LEU A 348 -9.16 -21.68 -12.51
CA LEU A 348 -9.91 -21.24 -11.35
C LEU A 348 -8.99 -20.89 -10.18
N ARG A 349 -7.99 -21.73 -9.91
CA ARG A 349 -7.04 -21.52 -8.81
C ARG A 349 -6.25 -20.21 -8.99
N LYS A 350 -5.75 -19.96 -10.20
CA LYS A 350 -5.04 -18.72 -10.52
C LYS A 350 -5.95 -17.49 -10.43
N LEU A 351 -7.21 -17.61 -10.80
CA LEU A 351 -8.18 -16.53 -10.69
C LEU A 351 -8.47 -16.18 -9.24
N VAL A 352 -8.72 -17.18 -8.38
CA VAL A 352 -8.87 -16.96 -6.93
C VAL A 352 -7.64 -16.29 -6.36
N TYR A 353 -6.45 -16.85 -6.65
CA TYR A 353 -5.18 -16.29 -6.18
C TYR A 353 -5.00 -14.83 -6.61
N THR A 354 -5.26 -14.52 -7.88
CA THR A 354 -5.12 -13.14 -8.40
C THR A 354 -6.12 -12.18 -7.76
N THR A 355 -7.34 -12.65 -7.54
CA THR A 355 -8.40 -11.87 -6.88
C THR A 355 -8.05 -11.57 -5.42
N MET A 356 -7.50 -12.56 -4.71
CA MET A 356 -7.11 -12.44 -3.31
C MET A 356 -5.73 -11.84 -3.08
N SER A 357 -4.92 -11.66 -4.14
CA SER A 357 -3.51 -11.24 -4.03
C SER A 357 -3.32 -9.95 -3.21
N THR A 358 -4.25 -9.02 -3.31
CA THR A 358 -4.27 -7.79 -2.52
C THR A 358 -4.38 -8.09 -1.03
N PHE A 359 -5.27 -9.02 -0.66
CA PHE A 359 -5.46 -9.42 0.73
C PHE A 359 -4.23 -10.17 1.26
N TYR A 360 -3.62 -11.03 0.45
CA TYR A 360 -2.39 -11.75 0.85
C TYR A 360 -1.24 -10.80 1.16
N LEU A 361 -1.11 -9.71 0.41
CA LEU A 361 -0.10 -8.69 0.67
C LEU A 361 -0.26 -8.07 2.06
N GLU A 362 -1.49 -7.93 2.54
CA GLU A 362 -1.80 -7.34 3.83
C GLU A 362 -1.60 -8.30 5.01
N LEU A 363 -1.44 -9.60 4.75
CA LEU A 363 -1.07 -10.59 5.74
C LEU A 363 0.44 -10.61 6.04
N GLU A 364 1.27 -10.08 5.14
CA GLU A 364 2.74 -10.11 5.27
C GLU A 364 3.27 -9.43 6.55
N PRO A 365 2.78 -8.25 6.98
CA PRO A 365 3.20 -7.63 8.23
C PRO A 365 2.92 -8.48 9.47
N PHE A 366 2.01 -9.47 9.35
CA PHE A 366 1.68 -10.44 10.40
C PHE A 366 2.47 -11.75 10.28
N GLY A 367 3.44 -11.82 9.33
CA GLY A 367 4.30 -12.99 9.13
C GLY A 367 3.74 -14.06 8.20
N PHE A 368 2.67 -13.79 7.47
CA PHE A 368 2.04 -14.74 6.55
C PHE A 368 2.28 -14.35 5.09
N TYR A 369 3.04 -15.18 4.38
CA TYR A 369 3.50 -14.92 3.02
C TYR A 369 2.86 -15.90 2.04
N PHE A 370 1.76 -15.47 1.40
CA PHE A 370 1.06 -16.24 0.36
C PHE A 370 1.42 -15.80 -1.06
N LEU A 371 1.94 -14.57 -1.23
CA LEU A 371 2.35 -14.08 -2.53
C LEU A 371 3.64 -14.76 -2.98
N ASN A 372 3.50 -15.67 -3.94
CA ASN A 372 4.62 -16.32 -4.62
C ASN A 372 4.32 -16.44 -6.11
N GLN A 373 5.16 -15.85 -6.94
CA GLN A 373 4.95 -15.84 -8.39
C GLN A 373 4.96 -17.24 -9.03
N ASN A 374 5.62 -18.20 -8.38
CA ASN A 374 5.79 -19.56 -8.90
C ASN A 374 4.79 -20.57 -8.32
N LEU A 375 4.14 -20.25 -7.21
CA LEU A 375 3.24 -21.16 -6.51
C LEU A 375 1.94 -20.41 -6.18
N THR A 376 0.83 -20.81 -6.79
CA THR A 376 -0.51 -20.32 -6.43
C THR A 376 -0.97 -21.02 -5.14
N ARG A 377 -0.47 -20.57 -3.99
CA ARG A 377 -0.94 -21.03 -2.68
C ARG A 377 -2.19 -20.24 -2.29
N LEU A 378 -3.16 -20.94 -1.75
CA LEU A 378 -4.38 -20.36 -1.21
C LEU A 378 -4.42 -20.61 0.29
N VAL A 379 -5.05 -19.69 1.03
CA VAL A 379 -5.27 -19.89 2.47
C VAL A 379 -6.18 -21.08 2.70
N SER A 380 -7.17 -21.30 1.83
CA SER A 380 -8.08 -22.45 1.83
C SER A 380 -7.41 -23.80 1.62
N ASP A 381 -6.14 -23.84 1.26
CA ASP A 381 -5.36 -25.10 1.21
C ASP A 381 -5.01 -25.60 2.61
N HIS A 382 -5.07 -24.73 3.62
CA HIS A 382 -4.64 -25.01 4.99
C HIS A 382 -5.74 -24.82 6.04
N TYR A 383 -6.74 -23.98 5.75
CA TYR A 383 -7.79 -23.57 6.69
C TYR A 383 -9.22 -23.71 6.15
#